data_f292c0c64997aa7c1b034ee9f50039de
#
_entry.id   f292c0c64997aa7c1b034ee9f50039de
#
_cell.length_a   1.000
_cell.length_b   1.000
_cell.length_c   1.000
_cell.angle_alpha   90.00
_cell.angle_beta   90.00
_cell.angle_gamma   90.00
#
_symmetry.space_group_name_H-M   'P 1'
#
loop_
_entity.id
_entity.type
_entity.pdbx_description
1 polymer ?
#
loop_
_entity_poly.entity_id
_entity_poly.type
_entity_poly.pdbx_seq_one_letter_code
_entity_poly.pdbx_strand_id
1 'polypeptide(L)'
;QVLQSYHGNVATEGMVPVAYLQDLLEMEILVGRARYNSANKGQSLTLTELWGGHAALLYKNPSAMPNKGLTFGLTAQFGGRIARSKRDDDIGLRGATVQQVGESVKELVLANDTAYFMEGVI
;
A
#
# COMPACT_ATOMS: atom_id res chain seq x y z
N GLN A 1 -11.09 17.75 11.52
CA GLN A 1 -11.47 18.80 12.50
C GLN A 1 -12.95 18.72 12.89
N VAL A 2 -13.88 18.49 11.95
CA VAL A 2 -15.32 18.42 12.26
C VAL A 2 -15.68 17.20 13.11
N LEU A 3 -15.05 16.05 12.88
CA LEU A 3 -15.26 14.84 13.68
C LEU A 3 -14.62 14.94 15.08
N GLN A 4 -13.53 15.67 15.22
CA GLN A 4 -12.89 15.92 16.51
C GLN A 4 -13.75 16.80 17.44
N SER A 5 -14.53 17.72 16.89
CA SER A 5 -15.42 18.59 17.67
C SER A 5 -16.68 17.88 18.19
N TYR A 6 -17.01 16.73 17.66
CA TYR A 6 -18.21 15.97 18.03
C TYR A 6 -17.99 14.99 19.19
N HIS A 7 -16.75 14.68 19.53
CA HIS A 7 -16.39 13.78 20.63
C HIS A 7 -16.28 14.54 21.96
N GLY A 8 -17.40 14.75 22.60
CA GLY A 8 -17.48 15.47 23.88
C GLY A 8 -17.06 14.68 25.13
N ASN A 9 -16.04 13.80 25.03
CA ASN A 9 -15.52 13.11 26.20
C ASN A 9 -14.13 13.69 26.56
N VAL A 10 -14.01 14.28 27.74
CA VAL A 10 -12.81 14.97 28.25
C VAL A 10 -11.55 14.10 28.23
N ALA A 11 -11.67 12.77 28.28
CA ALA A 11 -10.53 11.84 28.24
C ALA A 11 -9.98 11.60 26.81
N THR A 12 -10.71 11.99 25.78
CA THR A 12 -10.36 11.75 24.35
C THR A 12 -10.44 13.05 23.52
N GLU A 13 -10.51 14.21 24.17
CA GLU A 13 -10.52 15.49 23.47
C GLU A 13 -9.30 15.63 22.56
N GLY A 14 -9.57 15.75 21.26
CA GLY A 14 -8.56 15.94 20.24
C GLY A 14 -8.02 14.66 19.57
N MET A 15 -8.40 13.47 20.01
CA MET A 15 -7.98 12.21 19.36
C MET A 15 -9.18 11.36 18.94
N VAL A 16 -9.37 11.21 17.65
CA VAL A 16 -10.35 10.25 17.09
C VAL A 16 -9.60 8.96 16.74
N PRO A 17 -9.83 7.85 17.45
CA PRO A 17 -9.20 6.57 17.12
C PRO A 17 -9.73 6.04 15.78
N VAL A 18 -8.86 5.35 15.02
CA VAL A 18 -9.21 4.76 13.73
C VAL A 18 -10.39 3.79 13.86
N ALA A 19 -10.45 3.03 14.95
CA ALA A 19 -11.55 2.11 15.22
C ALA A 19 -12.93 2.80 15.26
N TYR A 20 -13.01 3.98 15.86
CA TYR A 20 -14.25 4.75 15.88
C TYR A 20 -14.68 5.21 14.47
N LEU A 21 -13.71 5.61 13.64
CA LEU A 21 -13.99 5.97 12.24
C LEU A 21 -14.44 4.77 11.42
N GLN A 22 -13.85 3.59 11.67
CA GLN A 22 -14.26 2.35 11.01
C GLN A 22 -15.70 1.98 11.37
N ASP A 23 -16.08 2.09 12.65
CA ASP A 23 -17.46 1.83 13.10
C ASP A 23 -18.44 2.85 12.54
N LEU A 24 -18.05 4.14 12.50
CA LEU A 24 -18.91 5.21 11.99
C LEU A 24 -19.16 5.11 10.48
N LEU A 25 -18.13 4.73 9.72
CA LEU A 25 -18.18 4.65 8.26
C LEU A 25 -18.55 3.25 7.76
N GLU A 26 -18.61 2.27 8.65
CA GLU A 26 -18.88 0.85 8.33
C GLU A 26 -17.92 0.31 7.23
N MET A 27 -16.67 0.77 7.23
CA MET A 27 -15.68 0.38 6.23
C MET A 27 -14.28 0.20 6.83
N GLU A 28 -13.46 -0.62 6.18
CA GLU A 28 -12.05 -0.80 6.53
C GLU A 28 -11.25 0.46 6.22
N ILE A 29 -10.54 1.01 7.22
CA ILE A 29 -9.65 2.15 7.05
C ILE A 29 -8.22 1.67 7.15
N LEU A 30 -7.45 1.91 6.09
CA LEU A 30 -6.01 1.64 6.03
C LEU A 30 -5.24 2.95 6.06
N VAL A 31 -4.30 3.07 6.98
CA VAL A 31 -3.44 4.26 7.09
C VAL A 31 -2.10 3.97 6.43
N GLY A 32 -1.78 4.71 5.37
CA GLY A 32 -0.49 4.64 4.68
C GLY A 32 0.62 5.25 5.56
N ARG A 33 1.63 4.44 5.90
CA ARG A 33 2.79 4.86 6.73
C ARG A 33 4.12 4.75 6.00
N ALA A 34 4.09 4.56 4.68
CA ALA A 34 5.29 4.44 3.88
C ALA A 34 6.04 5.78 3.84
N ARG A 35 7.35 5.72 4.04
CA ARG A 35 8.25 6.88 3.99
C ARG A 35 9.40 6.60 3.05
N TYR A 36 9.89 7.63 2.42
CA TYR A 36 11.08 7.56 1.60
C TYR A 36 12.12 8.60 2.05
N ASN A 37 13.37 8.34 1.74
CA ASN A 37 14.44 9.30 2.01
C ASN A 37 14.48 10.33 0.87
N SER A 38 14.15 11.58 1.18
CA SER A 38 14.20 12.69 0.24
C SER A 38 15.55 13.42 0.22
N ALA A 39 16.50 13.04 1.10
CA ALA A 39 17.82 13.65 1.14
C ALA A 39 18.66 13.23 -0.06
N ASN A 40 19.50 14.15 -0.54
CA ASN A 40 20.49 13.85 -1.56
C ASN A 40 21.59 12.93 -1.04
N LYS A 41 22.26 12.24 -1.95
CA LYS A 41 23.36 11.33 -1.61
C LYS A 41 24.46 12.06 -0.84
N GLY A 42 24.80 11.54 0.35
CA GLY A 42 25.80 12.14 1.24
C GLY A 42 25.25 13.14 2.26
N GLN A 43 23.95 13.41 2.28
CA GLN A 43 23.29 14.25 3.30
C GLN A 43 22.63 13.41 4.41
N SER A 44 22.30 14.07 5.50
CA SER A 44 21.57 13.46 6.61
C SER A 44 20.22 12.93 6.15
N LEU A 45 19.80 11.82 6.74
CA LEU A 45 18.52 11.17 6.43
C LEU A 45 17.35 12.12 6.67
N THR A 46 16.55 12.37 5.64
CA THR A 46 15.29 13.12 5.71
C THR A 46 14.16 12.23 5.24
N LEU A 47 13.31 11.79 6.18
CA LEU A 47 12.18 10.92 5.88
C LEU A 47 10.94 11.75 5.57
N THR A 48 10.41 11.57 4.37
CA THR A 48 9.17 12.19 3.91
C THR A 48 8.09 11.12 3.72
N GLU A 49 6.87 11.41 4.11
CA GLU A 49 5.74 10.49 3.93
C GLU A 49 5.36 10.39 2.45
N LEU A 50 5.20 9.15 1.97
CA LEU A 50 4.89 8.90 0.57
C LEU A 50 3.44 9.24 0.23
N TRP A 51 2.51 8.96 1.15
CA TRP A 51 1.07 9.18 0.93
C TRP A 51 0.67 10.64 1.08
N GLY A 52 1.28 11.37 2.01
CA GLY A 52 0.94 12.76 2.31
C GLY A 52 -0.46 12.91 2.90
N GLY A 53 -1.03 14.11 2.75
CA GLY A 53 -2.36 14.48 3.24
C GLY A 53 -3.50 14.11 2.29
N HIS A 54 -3.45 12.95 1.66
CA HIS A 54 -4.44 12.47 0.69
C HIS A 54 -5.26 11.31 1.25
N ALA A 55 -6.48 11.14 0.76
CA ALA A 55 -7.31 9.99 1.06
C ALA A 55 -7.91 9.39 -0.22
N ALA A 56 -8.14 8.08 -0.21
CA ALA A 56 -8.80 7.39 -1.32
C ALA A 56 -9.87 6.44 -0.80
N LEU A 57 -11.04 6.48 -1.40
CA LEU A 57 -12.10 5.50 -1.22
C LEU A 57 -12.03 4.52 -2.38
N LEU A 58 -11.94 3.23 -2.07
CA LEU A 58 -11.79 2.19 -3.08
C LEU A 58 -12.82 1.08 -2.84
N TYR A 59 -13.57 0.71 -3.87
CA TYR A 59 -14.37 -0.48 -3.81
C TYR A 59 -13.55 -1.72 -4.14
N LYS A 60 -13.42 -2.62 -3.18
CA LYS A 60 -12.63 -3.85 -3.31
C LYS A 60 -13.54 -5.08 -3.17
N ASN A 61 -13.57 -5.90 -4.20
CA ASN A 61 -14.24 -7.19 -4.16
C ASN A 61 -13.19 -8.30 -4.20
N PRO A 62 -12.97 -9.05 -3.11
CA PRO A 62 -11.94 -10.09 -3.04
C PRO A 62 -12.20 -11.28 -3.99
N SER A 63 -13.43 -11.45 -4.46
CA SER A 63 -13.81 -12.51 -5.40
C SER A 63 -13.81 -12.07 -6.87
N ALA A 64 -13.39 -10.83 -7.15
CA ALA A 64 -13.33 -10.34 -8.52
C ALA A 64 -12.17 -11.00 -9.29
N MET A 65 -12.46 -11.34 -10.54
CA MET A 65 -11.50 -11.85 -11.52
C MET A 65 -11.45 -10.89 -12.71
N PRO A 66 -10.41 -10.93 -13.56
CA PRO A 66 -10.27 -10.00 -14.69
C PRO A 66 -11.48 -9.93 -15.64
N ASN A 67 -12.27 -11.00 -15.69
CA ASN A 67 -13.43 -11.14 -16.55
C ASN A 67 -14.77 -11.27 -15.80
N LYS A 68 -14.75 -11.19 -14.46
CA LYS A 68 -15.95 -11.38 -13.65
C LYS A 68 -15.87 -10.63 -12.32
N GLY A 69 -16.89 -9.83 -12.06
CA GLY A 69 -17.01 -9.06 -10.82
C GLY A 69 -16.49 -7.64 -10.98
N LEU A 70 -17.07 -6.73 -10.20
CA LEU A 70 -16.67 -5.33 -10.14
C LEU A 70 -15.68 -5.15 -9.01
N THR A 71 -14.56 -4.50 -9.27
CA THR A 71 -13.57 -4.03 -8.28
C THR A 71 -12.80 -2.87 -8.88
N PHE A 72 -12.28 -1.98 -8.06
CA PHE A 72 -11.42 -0.89 -8.53
C PHE A 72 -10.20 -1.40 -9.28
N GLY A 73 -9.49 -2.35 -8.69
CA GLY A 73 -8.29 -2.91 -9.29
C GLY A 73 -7.92 -4.27 -8.74
N LEU A 74 -7.00 -4.91 -9.41
CA LEU A 74 -6.41 -6.17 -8.99
C LEU A 74 -4.95 -6.26 -9.42
N THR A 75 -4.20 -7.10 -8.73
CA THR A 75 -2.85 -7.49 -9.15
C THR A 75 -2.94 -8.80 -9.93
N ALA A 76 -2.66 -8.73 -11.23
CA ALA A 76 -2.58 -9.91 -12.08
C ALA A 76 -1.17 -10.51 -11.99
N GLN A 77 -1.08 -11.82 -11.85
CA GLN A 77 0.16 -12.57 -11.83
C GLN A 77 0.23 -13.49 -13.05
N PHE A 78 1.33 -13.39 -13.78
CA PHE A 78 1.60 -14.29 -14.89
C PHE A 78 2.59 -15.39 -14.47
N GLY A 79 2.12 -16.61 -14.43
CA GLY A 79 2.87 -17.74 -13.89
C GLY A 79 3.02 -17.67 -12.36
N GLY A 80 3.74 -18.61 -11.80
CA GLY A 80 4.07 -18.63 -10.37
C GLY A 80 5.38 -17.91 -10.06
N ARG A 81 5.62 -17.63 -8.78
CA ARG A 81 6.94 -17.20 -8.32
C ARG A 81 7.95 -18.32 -8.61
N ILE A 82 9.05 -17.98 -9.27
CA ILE A 82 10.13 -18.90 -9.60
C ILE A 82 11.28 -18.63 -8.62
N ALA A 83 11.73 -19.69 -7.95
CA ALA A 83 12.93 -19.66 -7.14
C ALA A 83 13.84 -20.80 -7.61
N ARG A 84 15.09 -20.47 -7.97
CA ARG A 84 16.09 -21.46 -8.34
C ARG A 84 17.45 -21.11 -7.76
N SER A 85 18.22 -22.15 -7.49
CA SER A 85 19.60 -22.06 -7.05
C SER A 85 20.50 -22.69 -8.10
N LYS A 86 21.57 -22.01 -8.49
CA LYS A 86 22.58 -22.51 -9.43
C LYS A 86 23.96 -22.31 -8.80
N ARG A 87 24.79 -23.35 -8.82
CA ARG A 87 26.21 -23.19 -8.51
C ARG A 87 26.91 -22.58 -9.71
N ASP A 88 27.73 -21.57 -9.45
CA ASP A 88 28.56 -20.92 -10.45
C ASP A 88 30.02 -20.99 -9.98
N ASP A 89 30.81 -21.78 -10.67
CA ASP A 89 32.21 -22.02 -10.31
C ASP A 89 33.16 -20.94 -10.83
N ASP A 90 32.66 -20.04 -11.70
CA ASP A 90 33.43 -18.91 -12.25
C ASP A 90 33.42 -17.69 -11.31
N ILE A 91 32.67 -17.71 -10.23
CA ILE A 91 32.60 -16.63 -9.25
C ILE A 91 33.58 -16.88 -8.11
N GLY A 92 34.66 -16.10 -8.11
CA GLY A 92 35.74 -16.19 -7.09
C GLY A 92 36.51 -17.50 -7.15
N LEU A 93 37.41 -17.68 -6.20
CA LEU A 93 38.37 -18.84 -6.18
C LEU A 93 37.73 -20.17 -5.77
N ARG A 94 36.52 -20.15 -5.15
CA ARG A 94 35.84 -21.33 -4.61
C ARG A 94 34.49 -21.59 -5.23
N GLY A 95 34.08 -20.80 -6.22
CA GLY A 95 32.75 -20.78 -6.75
C GLY A 95 31.74 -20.16 -5.77
N ALA A 96 30.55 -19.83 -6.24
CA ALA A 96 29.46 -19.29 -5.46
C ALA A 96 28.13 -19.97 -5.80
N THR A 97 27.16 -19.88 -4.90
CA THR A 97 25.78 -20.28 -5.17
C THR A 97 24.96 -19.04 -5.50
N VAL A 98 24.48 -18.96 -6.73
CA VAL A 98 23.61 -17.89 -7.21
C VAL A 98 22.14 -18.31 -6.98
N GLN A 99 21.43 -17.52 -6.21
CA GLN A 99 19.99 -17.70 -6.03
C GLN A 99 19.26 -16.68 -6.88
N GLN A 100 18.29 -17.16 -7.67
CA GLN A 100 17.46 -16.33 -8.51
C GLN A 100 16.00 -16.52 -8.08
N VAL A 101 15.36 -15.39 -7.75
CA VAL A 101 13.93 -15.34 -7.45
C VAL A 101 13.31 -14.32 -8.38
N GLY A 102 12.22 -14.68 -9.01
CA GLY A 102 11.50 -13.81 -9.92
C GLY A 102 10.00 -14.06 -9.87
N GLU A 103 9.24 -13.02 -10.08
CA GLU A 103 7.80 -13.09 -10.32
C GLU A 103 7.41 -12.04 -11.35
N SER A 104 6.34 -12.31 -12.09
CA SER A 104 5.79 -11.38 -13.07
C SER A 104 4.39 -10.98 -12.59
N VAL A 105 4.27 -9.74 -12.12
CA VAL A 105 3.01 -9.17 -11.63
C VAL A 105 2.72 -7.85 -12.34
N LYS A 106 1.44 -7.52 -12.44
CA LYS A 106 0.98 -6.23 -12.97
C LYS A 106 -0.25 -5.78 -12.21
N GLU A 107 -0.19 -4.56 -11.67
CA GLU A 107 -1.36 -3.90 -11.13
C GLU A 107 -2.23 -3.38 -12.28
N LEU A 108 -3.52 -3.70 -12.21
CA LEU A 108 -4.51 -3.30 -13.20
C LEU A 108 -5.63 -2.55 -12.51
N VAL A 109 -5.97 -1.39 -13.05
CA VAL A 109 -7.19 -0.67 -12.70
C VAL A 109 -8.28 -1.14 -13.65
N LEU A 110 -9.36 -1.69 -13.10
CA LEU A 110 -10.47 -2.27 -13.89
C LEU A 110 -11.63 -1.30 -14.03
N ALA A 111 -11.97 -0.59 -12.98
CA ALA A 111 -13.11 0.31 -12.98
C ALA A 111 -12.80 1.61 -12.21
N ASN A 112 -12.46 2.67 -12.93
CA ASN A 112 -12.15 3.98 -12.34
C ASN A 112 -13.31 4.56 -11.55
N ASP A 113 -14.55 4.30 -11.97
CA ASP A 113 -15.76 4.84 -11.35
C ASP A 113 -16.06 4.24 -9.96
N THR A 114 -15.30 3.22 -9.56
CA THR A 114 -15.43 2.58 -8.23
C THR A 114 -14.42 3.09 -7.22
N ALA A 115 -13.76 4.19 -7.52
CA ALA A 115 -12.82 4.84 -6.63
C ALA A 115 -13.02 6.35 -6.61
N TYR A 116 -12.70 6.96 -5.48
CA TYR A 116 -12.68 8.40 -5.32
C TYR A 116 -11.41 8.82 -4.60
N PHE A 117 -10.65 9.70 -5.23
CA PHE A 117 -9.42 10.25 -4.66
C PHE A 117 -9.66 11.65 -4.14
N MET A 118 -9.24 11.92 -2.93
CA MET A 118 -9.34 13.20 -2.24
C MET A 118 -7.93 13.74 -2.01
N GLU A 119 -7.63 14.89 -2.59
CA GLU A 119 -6.34 15.54 -2.47
C GLU A 119 -6.39 16.61 -1.39
N GLY A 120 -5.35 16.65 -0.54
CA GLY A 120 -5.20 17.71 0.46
C GLY A 120 -6.32 17.73 1.52
N VAL A 121 -6.68 16.58 2.08
CA VAL A 121 -7.73 16.47 3.12
C VAL A 121 -7.24 16.74 4.54
N ILE A 122 -5.92 16.83 4.74
CA ILE A 122 -5.24 17.14 6.00
C ILE A 122 -4.32 18.33 5.79
#